data_da03d73b04fb4207750d91939498333e
#
_entry.id   da03d73b04fb4207750d91939498333e
#
_cell.length_a   1.000
_cell.length_b   1.000
_cell.length_c   1.000
_cell.angle_alpha   90.00
_cell.angle_beta   90.00
_cell.angle_gamma   90.00
#
_symmetry.space_group_name_H-M   'P 1'
#
loop_
_entity.id
_entity.type
_entity.pdbx_description
1 polymer ?
#
loop_
_entity_poly.entity_id
_entity_poly.type
_entity_poly.pdbx_seq_one_letter_code
_entity_poly.pdbx_strand_id
1 'polypeptide(L)'
;MIIRGCIFDLGGTIIDKYSITPLVSLKKAFFNKGINVKSSLIRRDMGLNKMEHINELCKDSLIQKQWYENYGSLISEEEKENIFKDFSKIQQKETVENMKIIPQTYNIMKQLKNMNIKIGVTTGFDKEQMDRVKSILESNDIKLDNYVSSTCLDKPGR
;
A
#
# COMPACT_ATOMS: atom_id res chain seq x y z
N MET A 1 -13.45 30.03 -9.74
CA MET A 1 -12.51 28.90 -10.00
C MET A 1 -13.36 27.69 -10.37
N ILE A 2 -13.09 27.04 -11.52
CA ILE A 2 -13.86 25.86 -11.97
C ILE A 2 -12.98 24.64 -11.74
N ILE A 3 -13.44 23.71 -10.90
CA ILE A 3 -12.77 22.41 -10.69
C ILE A 3 -13.10 21.50 -11.88
N ARG A 4 -12.09 20.97 -12.57
CA ARG A 4 -12.26 20.11 -13.75
C ARG A 4 -11.84 18.65 -13.49
N GLY A 5 -11.12 18.41 -12.41
CA GLY A 5 -10.68 17.06 -12.03
C GLY A 5 -10.36 16.97 -10.55
N CYS A 6 -10.47 15.76 -10.01
CA CYS A 6 -10.05 15.37 -8.67
C CYS A 6 -9.09 14.22 -8.76
N ILE A 7 -8.01 14.27 -7.98
CA ILE A 7 -7.04 13.17 -7.84
C ILE A 7 -7.15 12.65 -6.42
N PHE A 8 -7.37 11.35 -6.28
CA PHE A 8 -7.53 10.67 -5.01
C PHE A 8 -6.33 9.76 -4.73
N ASP A 9 -5.98 9.62 -3.47
CA ASP A 9 -5.23 8.46 -3.01
C ASP A 9 -6.14 7.22 -3.06
N LEU A 10 -5.55 6.03 -3.13
CA LEU A 10 -6.29 4.79 -3.31
C LEU A 10 -6.55 4.06 -1.99
N GLY A 11 -5.47 3.59 -1.35
CA GLY A 11 -5.55 2.77 -0.15
C GLY A 11 -5.92 3.56 1.09
N GLY A 12 -7.01 3.23 1.75
CA GLY A 12 -7.55 3.98 2.88
C GLY A 12 -8.45 5.15 2.49
N THR A 13 -8.54 5.46 1.18
CA THR A 13 -9.35 6.55 0.63
C THR A 13 -10.50 6.04 -0.23
N ILE A 14 -10.22 5.17 -1.19
CA ILE A 14 -11.22 4.56 -2.08
C ILE A 14 -11.49 3.10 -1.69
N ILE A 15 -10.41 2.37 -1.39
CA ILE A 15 -10.45 0.95 -1.00
C ILE A 15 -9.68 0.75 0.30
N ASP A 16 -9.80 -0.45 0.89
CA ASP A 16 -9.04 -0.89 2.07
C ASP A 16 -9.09 0.13 3.21
N LYS A 17 -10.29 0.34 3.72
CA LYS A 17 -10.52 1.22 4.88
C LYS A 17 -9.53 0.86 6.00
N TYR A 18 -8.77 1.85 6.48
CA TYR A 18 -7.71 1.72 7.48
C TYR A 18 -6.36 1.21 6.96
N SER A 19 -6.18 1.06 5.65
CA SER A 19 -4.93 0.55 5.05
C SER A 19 -4.43 -0.73 5.73
N ILE A 20 -5.32 -1.72 5.84
CA ILE A 20 -5.05 -2.98 6.56
C ILE A 20 -4.10 -3.86 5.77
N THR A 21 -4.25 -3.90 4.45
CA THR A 21 -3.45 -4.76 3.57
C THR A 21 -1.95 -4.57 3.75
N PRO A 22 -1.37 -3.36 3.61
CA PRO A 22 0.06 -3.20 3.80
C PRO A 22 0.51 -3.44 5.25
N LEU A 23 -0.34 -3.13 6.24
CA LEU A 23 -0.05 -3.41 7.65
C LEU A 23 0.11 -4.91 7.91
N VAL A 24 -0.86 -5.71 7.45
CA VAL A 24 -0.87 -7.16 7.64
C VAL A 24 0.29 -7.79 6.88
N SER A 25 0.54 -7.33 5.65
CA SER A 25 1.62 -7.86 4.81
C SER A 25 3.01 -7.62 5.42
N LEU A 26 3.27 -6.41 5.94
CA LEU A 26 4.52 -6.13 6.65
C LEU A 26 4.65 -6.96 7.92
N LYS A 27 3.58 -7.05 8.74
CA LYS A 27 3.61 -7.92 9.93
C LYS A 27 3.96 -9.36 9.58
N LYS A 28 3.33 -9.93 8.56
CA LYS A 28 3.58 -11.31 8.13
C LYS A 28 5.00 -11.49 7.58
N ALA A 29 5.50 -10.54 6.79
CA ALA A 29 6.86 -10.61 6.24
C ALA A 29 7.93 -10.64 7.34
N PHE A 30 7.80 -9.79 8.36
CA PHE A 30 8.70 -9.80 9.50
C PHE A 30 8.47 -11.04 10.40
N PHE A 31 7.22 -11.45 10.60
CA PHE A 31 6.90 -12.64 11.39
C PHE A 31 7.48 -13.92 10.79
N ASN A 32 7.52 -14.04 9.47
CA ASN A 32 8.18 -15.15 8.77
C ASN A 32 9.69 -15.23 9.04
N LYS A 33 10.28 -14.12 9.51
CA LYS A 33 11.67 -14.05 10.00
C LYS A 33 11.76 -14.15 11.54
N GLY A 34 10.69 -14.57 12.21
CA GLY A 34 10.65 -14.66 13.67
C GLY A 34 10.61 -13.31 14.40
N ILE A 35 10.30 -12.21 13.69
CA ILE A 35 10.30 -10.85 14.25
C ILE A 35 8.86 -10.37 14.45
N ASN A 36 8.52 -10.02 15.67
CA ASN A 36 7.19 -9.50 15.99
C ASN A 36 7.20 -7.96 16.00
N VAL A 37 6.60 -7.36 14.97
CA VAL A 37 6.54 -5.91 14.81
C VAL A 37 5.18 -5.37 15.30
N LYS A 38 5.22 -4.35 16.17
CA LYS A 38 4.01 -3.68 16.65
C LYS A 38 3.33 -2.91 15.52
N SER A 39 1.99 -2.99 15.46
CA SER A 39 1.19 -2.28 14.44
C SER A 39 1.41 -0.76 14.48
N SER A 40 1.62 -0.16 15.66
CA SER A 40 1.92 1.26 15.80
C SER A 40 3.22 1.67 15.11
N LEU A 41 4.24 0.82 15.18
CA LEU A 41 5.53 1.07 14.52
C LEU A 41 5.38 1.03 13.00
N ILE A 42 4.67 0.04 12.47
CA ILE A 42 4.38 -0.02 11.03
C ILE A 42 3.58 1.20 10.57
N ARG A 43 2.58 1.62 11.35
CA ARG A 43 1.72 2.76 10.97
C ARG A 43 2.44 4.10 10.94
N ARG A 44 3.51 4.28 11.70
CA ARG A 44 4.30 5.52 11.76
C ARG A 44 4.80 5.95 10.37
N ASP A 45 5.26 4.99 9.60
CA ASP A 45 5.96 5.24 8.32
C ASP A 45 5.14 4.75 7.10
N MET A 46 3.81 4.61 7.25
CA MET A 46 2.92 4.01 6.23
C MET A 46 2.92 4.78 4.88
N GLY A 47 3.30 6.05 4.90
CA GLY A 47 3.35 6.89 3.69
C GLY A 47 4.60 6.71 2.83
N LEU A 48 5.64 6.08 3.34
CA LEU A 48 6.89 5.87 2.61
C LEU A 48 6.72 4.82 1.50
N ASN A 49 7.62 4.86 0.50
CA ASN A 49 7.74 3.71 -0.40
C ASN A 49 8.12 2.46 0.40
N LYS A 50 7.78 1.28 -0.10
CA LYS A 50 7.81 0.08 0.74
C LYS A 50 9.22 -0.37 1.11
N MET A 51 10.21 -0.13 0.26
CA MET A 51 11.61 -0.44 0.59
C MET A 51 12.15 0.51 1.67
N GLU A 52 11.84 1.82 1.55
CA GLU A 52 12.18 2.79 2.59
C GLU A 52 11.49 2.47 3.92
N HIS A 53 10.21 2.10 3.88
CA HIS A 53 9.47 1.70 5.07
C HIS A 53 10.12 0.51 5.78
N ILE A 54 10.52 -0.53 5.02
CA ILE A 54 11.25 -1.68 5.58
C ILE A 54 12.60 -1.24 6.15
N ASN A 55 13.32 -0.34 5.47
CA ASN A 55 14.58 0.20 5.97
C ASN A 55 14.38 0.92 7.31
N GLU A 56 13.34 1.75 7.45
CA GLU A 56 13.04 2.44 8.71
C GLU A 56 12.64 1.46 9.83
N LEU A 57 11.86 0.44 9.51
CA LEU A 57 11.54 -0.62 10.47
C LEU A 57 12.79 -1.36 10.93
N CYS A 58 13.69 -1.69 10.00
CA CYS A 58 14.95 -2.38 10.33
C CYS A 58 15.93 -1.55 11.17
N LYS A 59 15.76 -0.23 11.28
CA LYS A 59 16.54 0.62 12.20
C LYS A 59 16.02 0.60 13.64
N ASP A 60 14.80 0.11 13.87
CA ASP A 60 14.21 0.07 15.19
C ASP A 60 14.96 -0.87 16.13
N SER A 61 15.29 -0.39 17.33
CA SER A 61 16.13 -1.13 18.28
C SER A 61 15.51 -2.46 18.75
N LEU A 62 14.18 -2.53 18.86
CA LEU A 62 13.50 -3.77 19.25
C LEU A 62 13.51 -4.80 18.11
N ILE A 63 13.43 -4.36 16.87
CA ILE A 63 13.54 -5.23 15.69
C ILE A 63 14.97 -5.74 15.57
N GLN A 64 15.98 -4.85 15.70
CA GLN A 64 17.39 -5.23 15.68
C GLN A 64 17.73 -6.22 16.78
N LYS A 65 17.20 -6.01 18.00
CA LYS A 65 17.40 -6.93 19.13
C LYS A 65 16.84 -8.32 18.83
N GLN A 66 15.56 -8.41 18.40
CA GLN A 66 14.94 -9.70 18.04
C GLN A 66 15.70 -10.39 16.92
N TRP A 67 16.15 -9.63 15.92
CA TRP A 67 16.93 -10.19 14.82
C TRP A 67 18.25 -10.77 15.32
N TYR A 68 18.98 -10.01 16.14
CA TYR A 68 20.25 -10.49 16.70
C TYR A 68 20.08 -11.74 17.58
N GLU A 69 19.01 -11.78 18.38
CA GLU A 69 18.65 -12.95 19.18
C GLU A 69 18.38 -14.21 18.32
N ASN A 70 17.78 -14.02 17.15
CA ASN A 70 17.44 -15.14 16.26
C ASN A 70 18.59 -15.57 15.35
N TYR A 71 19.44 -14.65 14.90
CA TYR A 71 20.41 -14.88 13.83
C TYR A 71 21.87 -14.60 14.22
N GLY A 72 22.12 -14.00 15.37
CA GLY A 72 23.46 -13.68 15.85
C GLY A 72 24.20 -12.57 15.08
N SER A 73 23.50 -11.85 14.20
CA SER A 73 24.03 -10.79 13.33
C SER A 73 23.08 -9.61 13.23
N LEU A 74 23.55 -8.49 12.67
CA LEU A 74 22.69 -7.36 12.31
C LEU A 74 21.98 -7.67 10.98
N ILE A 75 20.84 -7.00 10.74
CA ILE A 75 20.08 -7.12 9.49
C ILE A 75 20.91 -6.56 8.33
N SER A 76 21.28 -7.40 7.37
CA SER A 76 22.00 -7.00 6.16
C SER A 76 21.08 -6.38 5.10
N GLU A 77 21.64 -5.72 4.09
CA GLU A 77 20.86 -5.21 2.95
C GLU A 77 20.17 -6.35 2.19
N GLU A 78 20.84 -7.49 2.03
CA GLU A 78 20.26 -8.68 1.41
C GLU A 78 19.01 -9.18 2.17
N GLU A 79 19.06 -9.17 3.50
CA GLU A 79 17.90 -9.56 4.32
C GLU A 79 16.73 -8.56 4.20
N LYS A 80 17.02 -7.28 4.09
CA LYS A 80 15.98 -6.26 3.82
C LYS A 80 15.31 -6.49 2.48
N GLU A 81 16.09 -6.82 1.44
CA GLU A 81 15.55 -7.19 0.12
C GLU A 81 14.71 -8.47 0.19
N ASN A 82 15.12 -9.46 0.95
CA ASN A 82 14.36 -10.68 1.17
C ASN A 82 13.05 -10.40 1.89
N ILE A 83 13.05 -9.55 2.92
CA ILE A 83 11.82 -9.09 3.59
C ILE A 83 10.90 -8.37 2.60
N PHE A 84 11.46 -7.51 1.72
CA PHE A 84 10.68 -6.82 0.70
C PHE A 84 10.06 -7.79 -0.32
N LYS A 85 10.80 -8.80 -0.78
CA LYS A 85 10.27 -9.85 -1.68
C LYS A 85 9.12 -10.63 -1.01
N ASP A 86 9.30 -11.01 0.25
CA ASP A 86 8.26 -11.71 1.02
C ASP A 86 7.03 -10.81 1.22
N PHE A 87 7.25 -9.55 1.60
CA PHE A 87 6.19 -8.56 1.70
C PHE A 87 5.39 -8.43 0.39
N SER A 88 6.06 -8.30 -0.75
CA SER A 88 5.42 -8.14 -2.06
C SER A 88 4.52 -9.33 -2.42
N LYS A 89 5.01 -10.55 -2.20
CA LYS A 89 4.23 -11.78 -2.43
C LYS A 89 3.01 -11.85 -1.50
N ILE A 90 3.19 -11.53 -0.23
CA ILE A 90 2.10 -11.54 0.76
C ILE A 90 1.08 -10.45 0.40
N GLN A 91 1.55 -9.25 0.06
CA GLN A 91 0.66 -8.14 -0.29
C GLN A 91 -0.20 -8.45 -1.50
N GLN A 92 0.34 -9.07 -2.54
CA GLN A 92 -0.45 -9.50 -3.71
C GLN A 92 -1.62 -10.40 -3.30
N LYS A 93 -1.40 -11.34 -2.39
CA LYS A 93 -2.43 -12.24 -1.88
C LYS A 93 -3.44 -11.52 -0.99
N GLU A 94 -2.97 -10.76 0.00
CA GLU A 94 -3.82 -10.00 0.94
C GLU A 94 -4.67 -8.93 0.23
N THR A 95 -4.14 -8.34 -0.84
CA THR A 95 -4.85 -7.36 -1.66
C THR A 95 -6.16 -7.92 -2.19
N VAL A 96 -6.18 -9.16 -2.67
CA VAL A 96 -7.38 -9.82 -3.18
C VAL A 96 -8.44 -10.01 -2.08
N GLU A 97 -8.01 -10.35 -0.87
CA GLU A 97 -8.92 -10.66 0.25
C GLU A 97 -9.50 -9.40 0.93
N ASN A 98 -8.73 -8.30 0.95
CA ASN A 98 -9.06 -7.10 1.72
C ASN A 98 -9.48 -5.89 0.89
N MET A 99 -9.47 -5.96 -0.45
CA MET A 99 -9.83 -4.85 -1.34
C MET A 99 -11.34 -4.58 -1.36
N LYS A 100 -11.87 -4.16 -0.23
CA LYS A 100 -13.25 -3.68 -0.17
C LYS A 100 -13.30 -2.20 -0.47
N ILE A 101 -14.24 -1.81 -1.33
CA ILE A 101 -14.52 -0.40 -1.60
C ILE A 101 -15.07 0.24 -0.32
N ILE A 102 -14.55 1.41 0.01
CA ILE A 102 -15.01 2.16 1.19
C ILE A 102 -16.46 2.60 0.92
N PRO A 103 -17.37 2.41 1.89
CA PRO A 103 -18.73 2.91 1.76
C PRO A 103 -18.75 4.39 1.34
N GLN A 104 -19.74 4.82 0.62
CA GLN A 104 -19.93 6.15 0.03
C GLN A 104 -19.03 6.49 -1.16
N THR A 105 -17.94 5.77 -1.42
CA THR A 105 -17.07 5.99 -2.59
C THR A 105 -17.88 6.05 -3.88
N TYR A 106 -18.76 5.06 -4.10
CA TYR A 106 -19.62 5.01 -5.28
C TYR A 106 -20.44 6.30 -5.45
N ASN A 107 -21.09 6.75 -4.38
CA ASN A 107 -21.95 7.95 -4.44
C ASN A 107 -21.15 9.21 -4.78
N ILE A 108 -19.97 9.37 -4.16
CA ILE A 108 -19.10 10.51 -4.42
C ILE A 108 -18.59 10.51 -5.86
N MET A 109 -18.10 9.36 -6.33
CA MET A 109 -17.61 9.22 -7.72
C MET A 109 -18.71 9.49 -8.75
N LYS A 110 -19.92 9.00 -8.48
CA LYS A 110 -21.09 9.29 -9.33
C LYS A 110 -21.46 10.78 -9.35
N GLN A 111 -21.44 11.44 -8.20
CA GLN A 111 -21.68 12.88 -8.12
C GLN A 111 -20.64 13.68 -8.91
N LEU A 112 -19.35 13.38 -8.76
CA LEU A 112 -18.28 14.03 -9.49
C LEU A 112 -18.45 13.85 -11.01
N LYS A 113 -18.80 12.66 -11.47
CA LYS A 113 -19.07 12.39 -12.89
C LYS A 113 -20.27 13.18 -13.40
N ASN A 114 -21.35 13.27 -12.64
CA ASN A 114 -22.53 14.07 -13.01
C ASN A 114 -22.19 15.56 -13.13
N MET A 115 -21.16 16.02 -12.42
CA MET A 115 -20.63 17.39 -12.51
C MET A 115 -19.58 17.55 -13.63
N ASN A 116 -19.35 16.52 -14.46
CA ASN A 116 -18.30 16.47 -15.49
C ASN A 116 -16.88 16.66 -14.93
N ILE A 117 -16.64 16.26 -13.68
CA ILE A 117 -15.32 16.31 -13.04
C ILE A 117 -14.58 15.00 -13.32
N LYS A 118 -13.38 15.11 -13.87
CA LYS A 118 -12.50 13.96 -14.14
C LYS A 118 -11.97 13.35 -12.85
N ILE A 119 -11.86 12.02 -12.81
CA ILE A 119 -11.43 11.28 -11.62
C ILE A 119 -10.11 10.58 -11.92
N GLY A 120 -9.06 11.03 -11.23
CA GLY A 120 -7.74 10.39 -11.23
C GLY A 120 -7.42 9.73 -9.90
N VAL A 121 -6.50 8.77 -9.92
CA VAL A 121 -5.99 8.10 -8.72
C VAL A 121 -4.47 8.08 -8.73
N THR A 122 -3.85 8.32 -7.58
CA THR A 122 -2.43 8.06 -7.36
C THR A 122 -2.27 6.99 -6.27
N THR A 123 -1.29 6.10 -6.43
CA THR A 123 -1.09 5.01 -5.50
C THR A 123 0.35 4.52 -5.48
N GLY A 124 0.80 4.03 -4.31
CA GLY A 124 2.04 3.29 -4.18
C GLY A 124 1.98 1.83 -4.67
N PHE A 125 0.84 1.37 -5.18
CA PHE A 125 0.71 0.04 -5.78
C PHE A 125 1.48 -0.03 -7.10
N ASP A 126 1.96 -1.24 -7.45
CA ASP A 126 2.49 -1.50 -8.76
C ASP A 126 1.37 -1.60 -9.82
N LYS A 127 1.77 -1.76 -11.07
CA LYS A 127 0.82 -1.84 -12.19
C LYS A 127 -0.12 -3.05 -12.05
N GLU A 128 0.40 -4.20 -11.70
CA GLU A 128 -0.40 -5.44 -11.58
C GLU A 128 -1.47 -5.31 -10.50
N GLN A 129 -1.08 -4.76 -9.33
CA GLN A 129 -2.02 -4.47 -8.24
C GLN A 129 -3.08 -3.46 -8.70
N MET A 130 -2.67 -2.41 -9.43
CA MET A 130 -3.60 -1.38 -9.90
C MET A 130 -4.59 -1.92 -10.94
N ASP A 131 -4.16 -2.79 -11.85
CA ASP A 131 -5.04 -3.42 -12.83
C ASP A 131 -6.13 -4.29 -12.14
N ARG A 132 -5.77 -5.00 -11.08
CA ARG A 132 -6.74 -5.74 -10.24
C ARG A 132 -7.73 -4.80 -9.55
N VAL A 133 -7.24 -3.72 -8.94
CA VAL A 133 -8.11 -2.71 -8.32
C VAL A 133 -9.07 -2.11 -9.33
N LYS A 134 -8.58 -1.76 -10.51
CA LYS A 134 -9.39 -1.20 -11.59
C LYS A 134 -10.55 -2.13 -11.95
N SER A 135 -10.28 -3.43 -12.10
CA SER A 135 -11.32 -4.42 -12.36
C SER A 135 -12.39 -4.46 -11.26
N ILE A 136 -11.98 -4.37 -9.98
CA ILE A 136 -12.91 -4.31 -8.85
C ILE A 136 -13.73 -3.02 -8.87
N LEU A 137 -13.12 -1.88 -9.15
CA LEU A 137 -13.83 -0.60 -9.24
C LEU A 137 -14.83 -0.61 -10.39
N GLU A 138 -14.42 -1.08 -11.56
CA GLU A 138 -15.28 -1.15 -12.76
C GLU A 138 -16.48 -2.11 -12.56
N SER A 139 -16.28 -3.24 -11.89
CA SER A 139 -17.38 -4.17 -11.55
C SER A 139 -18.39 -3.57 -10.56
N ASN A 140 -18.04 -2.47 -9.92
CA ASN A 140 -18.90 -1.68 -9.03
C ASN A 140 -19.29 -0.31 -9.64
N ASP A 141 -19.28 -0.20 -10.96
CA ASP A 141 -19.64 1.03 -11.71
C ASP A 141 -18.77 2.27 -11.40
N ILE A 142 -17.59 2.08 -10.85
CA ILE A 142 -16.62 3.14 -10.59
C ILE A 142 -15.58 3.14 -11.71
N LYS A 143 -15.68 4.11 -12.62
CA LYS A 143 -14.73 4.26 -13.73
C LYS A 143 -13.77 5.42 -13.44
N LEU A 144 -12.48 5.13 -13.44
CA LEU A 144 -11.42 6.12 -13.35
C LEU A 144 -11.11 6.68 -14.75
N ASP A 145 -10.86 7.99 -14.85
CA ASP A 145 -10.39 8.60 -16.09
C ASP A 145 -8.88 8.39 -16.28
N ASN A 146 -8.12 8.35 -15.18
CA ASN A 146 -6.67 8.06 -15.21
C ASN A 146 -6.17 7.55 -13.86
N TYR A 147 -4.99 6.93 -13.85
CA TYR A 147 -4.28 6.59 -12.63
C TYR A 147 -2.76 6.66 -12.81
N VAL A 148 -2.04 6.91 -11.71
CA VAL A 148 -0.59 6.85 -11.61
C VAL A 148 -0.22 5.86 -10.51
N SER A 149 0.42 4.76 -10.90
CA SER A 149 0.97 3.75 -10.00
C SER A 149 2.46 4.00 -9.72
N SER A 150 3.02 3.33 -8.72
CA SER A 150 4.45 3.48 -8.38
C SER A 150 5.39 3.13 -9.52
N THR A 151 4.96 2.25 -10.43
CA THR A 151 5.73 1.83 -11.61
C THR A 151 5.59 2.76 -12.81
N CYS A 152 4.73 3.77 -12.74
CA CYS A 152 4.61 4.78 -13.80
C CYS A 152 5.66 5.91 -13.68
N LEU A 153 6.47 5.91 -12.64
CA LEU A 153 7.43 6.97 -12.32
C LEU A 153 8.84 6.39 -12.22
N ASP A 154 9.82 7.06 -12.85
CA ASP A 154 11.24 6.69 -12.76
C ASP A 154 11.77 6.79 -11.32
N LYS A 155 11.20 7.70 -10.54
CA LYS A 155 11.42 7.83 -9.09
C LYS A 155 10.08 7.93 -8.40
N PRO A 156 9.57 6.82 -7.85
CA PRO A 156 8.38 6.90 -7.02
C PRO A 156 8.69 7.75 -5.81
N GLY A 157 8.07 8.89 -5.74
CA GLY A 157 8.14 9.79 -4.61
C GLY A 157 6.74 10.23 -4.21
N ARG A 158 6.60 10.61 -2.99
CA ARG A 158 5.55 11.51 -2.57
C ARG A 158 6.03 12.92 -2.65
#